data_52222063ebcd5813532d6f107c70df4e
#
_entry.id   52222063ebcd5813532d6f107c70df4e
#
_cell.length_a   1.000
_cell.length_b   1.000
_cell.length_c   1.000
_cell.angle_alpha   90.00
_cell.angle_beta   90.00
_cell.angle_gamma   90.00
#
_symmetry.space_group_name_H-M   'P 1'
#
loop_
_entity.id
_entity.type
_entity.pdbx_description
1 polymer ?
#
loop_
_entity_poly.entity_id
_entity_poly.type
_entity_poly.pdbx_seq_one_letter_code
_entity_poly.pdbx_strand_id
1 'polypeptide(L)'
;MLQLGSFNFRSLEALFVNRLFLRSGGCRLVVVLALALAGTAIPHSSWARFRQFDSTALLTPEPTSFAQCPQFFANGTPPVITPRPQLRELCYEAFAVLHSGTTKTPVYVAQRLNRQLIEDADEKRAKRFFADARLPSLERAEPEDYKNSGYSRGHMAPAGDMPTPTAMAQSFSLANMVPQNAQHNGGAWNKIEQDTRC
;
A
#
# COMPACT_ATOMS: atom_id res chain seq x y z
N MET A 1 1.29 -44.88 1.04
CA MET A 1 2.71 -45.28 1.09
C MET A 1 3.49 -44.31 0.25
N LEU A 2 4.14 -43.31 0.91
CA LEU A 2 5.31 -42.57 0.43
C LEU A 2 5.53 -41.36 1.35
N GLN A 3 6.51 -41.31 1.86
CA GLN A 3 7.48 -40.96 2.85
C GLN A 3 7.67 -39.43 2.93
N LEU A 4 7.56 -38.92 4.17
CA LEU A 4 7.95 -37.61 4.66
C LEU A 4 9.48 -37.48 4.65
N GLY A 5 9.99 -36.45 4.00
CA GLY A 5 11.37 -36.01 4.11
C GLY A 5 11.46 -34.72 4.96
N SER A 6 11.94 -34.90 6.18
CA SER A 6 12.30 -33.81 7.08
C SER A 6 13.66 -33.22 6.70
N PHE A 7 13.74 -31.92 6.43
CA PHE A 7 15.01 -31.21 6.31
C PHE A 7 15.30 -30.41 7.59
N ASN A 8 16.36 -30.86 8.27
CA ASN A 8 16.97 -30.20 9.40
C ASN A 8 17.97 -29.15 8.91
N PHE A 9 17.78 -27.88 9.28
CA PHE A 9 18.82 -26.86 9.15
C PHE A 9 19.54 -26.71 10.50
N ARG A 10 20.74 -27.26 10.61
CA ARG A 10 21.71 -26.95 11.64
C ARG A 10 22.76 -26.01 11.10
N SER A 11 22.91 -24.94 11.82
CA SER A 11 24.13 -24.15 12.13
C SER A 11 25.34 -24.26 11.20
N LEU A 12 25.77 -23.13 10.67
CA LEU A 12 27.19 -22.86 10.39
C LEU A 12 27.49 -21.40 10.80
N GLU A 13 28.02 -21.27 12.03
CA GLU A 13 28.79 -20.09 12.40
C GLU A 13 30.22 -20.25 11.86
N ALA A 14 30.63 -19.36 10.98
CA ALA A 14 31.99 -19.27 10.52
C ALA A 14 32.67 -18.06 11.18
N LEU A 15 33.48 -18.35 12.19
CA LEU A 15 34.46 -17.44 12.80
C LEU A 15 35.55 -17.11 11.77
N PHE A 16 35.63 -15.87 11.34
CA PHE A 16 36.81 -15.34 10.67
C PHE A 16 37.71 -14.67 11.69
N VAL A 17 38.78 -15.38 12.12
CA VAL A 17 39.91 -14.81 12.85
C VAL A 17 40.95 -14.37 11.85
N ASN A 18 41.10 -13.08 11.68
CA ASN A 18 42.16 -12.49 10.85
C ASN A 18 43.40 -12.30 11.74
N ARG A 19 44.42 -13.18 11.58
CA ARG A 19 45.74 -13.02 12.16
C ARG A 19 46.60 -12.15 11.24
N LEU A 20 46.84 -10.93 11.65
CA LEU A 20 47.91 -10.11 11.07
C LEU A 20 49.20 -10.39 11.86
N PHE A 21 50.19 -11.04 11.21
CA PHE A 21 51.55 -11.15 11.70
C PHE A 21 52.33 -9.92 11.24
N LEU A 22 52.78 -9.12 12.17
CA LEU A 22 53.87 -8.18 11.93
C LEU A 22 55.04 -8.51 12.90
N ARG A 23 56.16 -8.96 12.33
CA ARG A 23 57.44 -9.09 12.92
C ARG A 23 58.19 -7.75 12.87
N SER A 24 58.68 -7.28 13.97
CA SER A 24 60.03 -6.70 14.14
C SER A 24 60.18 -6.20 15.59
N GLY A 25 61.07 -6.71 16.27
CA GLY A 25 62.35 -6.29 16.74
C GLY A 25 62.34 -5.25 17.85
N GLY A 26 62.69 -5.68 19.06
CA GLY A 26 63.58 -4.88 19.91
C GLY A 26 62.91 -3.96 20.96
N CYS A 27 63.38 -4.25 22.16
CA CYS A 27 63.53 -3.37 23.33
C CYS A 27 62.41 -3.27 24.36
N ARG A 28 62.71 -3.85 25.52
CA ARG A 28 61.92 -3.77 26.73
C ARG A 28 62.04 -2.38 27.37
N LEU A 29 60.91 -1.81 27.69
CA LEU A 29 60.82 -0.86 28.79
C LEU A 29 59.46 -1.03 29.46
N VAL A 30 59.50 -1.59 30.68
CA VAL A 30 58.32 -1.66 31.54
C VAL A 30 58.31 -0.37 32.37
N VAL A 31 57.40 0.50 32.08
CA VAL A 31 57.04 1.62 32.93
C VAL A 31 55.60 1.37 33.45
N VAL A 32 55.56 0.95 34.71
CA VAL A 32 54.36 0.86 35.50
C VAL A 32 54.07 2.25 36.05
N LEU A 33 53.17 2.97 35.44
CA LEU A 33 52.63 4.21 36.02
C LEU A 33 51.26 3.89 36.63
N ALA A 34 51.23 3.74 37.95
CA ALA A 34 49.98 3.68 38.69
C ALA A 34 49.44 5.11 38.85
N LEU A 35 48.44 5.47 38.09
CA LEU A 35 47.65 6.68 38.29
C LEU A 35 46.38 6.33 39.04
N ALA A 36 46.33 6.70 40.31
CA ALA A 36 45.13 6.72 41.12
C ALA A 36 44.17 7.80 40.53
N LEU A 37 43.11 7.40 39.90
CA LEU A 37 42.06 8.29 39.49
C LEU A 37 40.94 8.31 40.55
N ALA A 38 40.84 9.47 41.19
CA ALA A 38 39.75 9.84 42.06
C ALA A 38 38.42 9.69 41.31
N GLY A 39 37.53 8.93 41.91
CA GLY A 39 36.18 8.72 41.36
C GLY A 39 35.36 10.02 41.40
N THR A 40 35.13 10.60 40.26
CA THR A 40 34.00 11.51 40.07
C THR A 40 32.85 10.73 39.51
N ALA A 41 31.84 10.52 40.34
CA ALA A 41 30.56 9.94 39.94
C ALA A 41 29.92 10.86 38.90
N ILE A 42 29.97 10.46 37.63
CA ILE A 42 29.15 11.10 36.57
C ILE A 42 27.75 10.57 36.73
N PRO A 43 26.72 11.44 36.91
CA PRO A 43 25.35 10.98 36.98
C PRO A 43 24.96 10.39 35.64
N HIS A 44 24.66 9.08 35.64
CA HIS A 44 24.08 8.37 34.50
C HIS A 44 22.62 8.74 34.34
N SER A 45 22.34 9.96 33.88
CA SER A 45 21.00 10.40 33.54
C SER A 45 21.03 11.23 32.27
N SER A 46 20.99 10.58 31.19
CA SER A 46 20.31 10.95 29.95
C SER A 46 20.83 10.11 28.77
N TRP A 47 20.67 8.81 28.84
CA TRP A 47 20.51 8.10 27.59
C TRP A 47 19.19 8.62 27.01
N ALA A 48 19.32 9.62 26.13
CA ALA A 48 18.25 10.03 25.27
C ALA A 48 17.59 8.76 24.73
N ARG A 49 16.32 8.57 25.03
CA ARG A 49 15.50 7.59 24.34
C ARG A 49 15.61 7.95 22.87
N PHE A 50 16.54 7.35 22.17
CA PHE A 50 16.43 7.21 20.74
C PHE A 50 15.09 6.51 20.54
N ARG A 51 14.07 7.27 20.20
CA ARG A 51 12.87 6.68 19.62
C ARG A 51 13.40 5.94 18.43
N GLN A 52 13.40 4.63 18.52
CA GLN A 52 13.61 3.76 17.40
C GLN A 52 12.53 4.16 16.41
N PHE A 53 12.91 4.95 15.41
CA PHE A 53 12.05 5.26 14.29
C PHE A 53 11.84 3.91 13.62
N ASP A 54 10.66 3.36 13.79
CA ASP A 54 10.24 2.15 13.11
C ASP A 54 10.14 2.50 11.62
N SER A 55 11.22 2.25 10.89
CA SER A 55 11.31 2.55 9.46
C SER A 55 10.30 1.77 8.64
N THR A 56 9.67 0.75 9.21
CA THR A 56 8.59 -0.01 8.56
C THR A 56 7.26 0.74 8.59
N ALA A 57 7.05 1.67 9.52
CA ALA A 57 5.85 2.50 9.59
C ALA A 57 5.77 3.54 8.44
N LEU A 58 6.88 3.82 7.76
CA LEU A 58 6.93 4.80 6.66
C LEU A 58 6.57 4.21 5.28
N LEU A 59 6.33 2.91 5.16
CA LEU A 59 6.16 2.25 3.86
C LEU A 59 4.77 1.65 3.60
N THR A 60 3.90 1.61 4.60
CA THR A 60 2.51 1.20 4.40
C THR A 60 1.63 2.44 4.31
N PRO A 61 0.99 2.71 3.15
CA PRO A 61 0.00 3.76 3.07
C PRO A 61 -1.10 3.50 4.10
N GLU A 62 -1.39 4.50 4.93
CA GLU A 62 -2.44 4.39 5.94
C GLU A 62 -3.80 4.15 5.28
N PRO A 63 -4.64 3.25 5.84
CA PRO A 63 -6.01 3.11 5.39
C PRO A 63 -6.75 4.43 5.56
N THR A 64 -7.58 4.77 4.57
CA THR A 64 -8.41 5.98 4.62
C THR A 64 -9.75 5.68 5.29
N SER A 65 -10.46 6.73 5.73
CA SER A 65 -11.83 6.65 6.21
C SER A 65 -12.70 7.60 5.39
N PHE A 66 -13.98 7.26 5.19
CA PHE A 66 -14.95 8.13 4.51
C PHE A 66 -15.16 9.49 5.19
N ALA A 67 -14.77 9.61 6.46
CA ALA A 67 -14.69 10.92 7.13
C ALA A 67 -13.72 11.90 6.43
N GLN A 68 -12.77 11.39 5.64
CA GLN A 68 -11.81 12.19 4.87
C GLN A 68 -12.37 12.63 3.50
N CYS A 69 -13.48 12.02 3.03
CA CYS A 69 -14.07 12.33 1.74
C CYS A 69 -15.62 12.35 1.78
N PRO A 70 -16.23 13.09 2.73
CA PRO A 70 -17.68 13.15 2.89
C PRO A 70 -18.40 13.76 1.68
N GLN A 71 -17.69 14.54 0.86
CA GLN A 71 -18.22 15.23 -0.31
C GLN A 71 -18.77 14.29 -1.40
N PHE A 72 -18.41 13.01 -1.38
CA PHE A 72 -18.89 12.01 -2.35
C PHE A 72 -20.21 11.37 -1.94
N PHE A 73 -20.70 11.65 -0.75
CA PHE A 73 -21.93 11.05 -0.21
C PHE A 73 -23.05 12.08 -0.08
N ALA A 74 -24.26 11.65 -0.30
CA ALA A 74 -25.44 12.49 -0.08
C ALA A 74 -25.48 12.96 1.38
N ASN A 75 -25.57 14.27 1.59
CA ASN A 75 -25.50 14.90 2.91
C ASN A 75 -24.26 14.54 3.72
N GLY A 76 -23.16 14.15 3.08
CA GLY A 76 -21.92 13.75 3.72
C GLY A 76 -21.97 12.40 4.45
N THR A 77 -23.04 11.62 4.25
CA THR A 77 -23.27 10.38 5.00
C THR A 77 -23.16 9.17 4.07
N PRO A 78 -22.20 8.25 4.32
CA PRO A 78 -22.08 7.02 3.56
C PRO A 78 -23.32 6.12 3.69
N PRO A 79 -23.63 5.29 2.68
CA PRO A 79 -24.67 4.27 2.79
C PRO A 79 -24.37 3.29 3.94
N VAL A 80 -25.38 3.01 4.76
CA VAL A 80 -25.29 2.01 5.81
C VAL A 80 -25.41 0.62 5.20
N ILE A 81 -24.40 -0.20 5.40
CA ILE A 81 -24.42 -1.60 4.98
C ILE A 81 -24.20 -2.51 6.19
N THR A 82 -24.64 -3.74 6.08
CA THR A 82 -24.34 -4.75 7.12
C THR A 82 -22.84 -4.92 7.28
N PRO A 83 -22.28 -4.75 8.49
CA PRO A 83 -20.87 -4.96 8.73
C PRO A 83 -20.43 -6.37 8.30
N ARG A 84 -19.30 -6.45 7.61
CA ARG A 84 -18.67 -7.69 7.18
C ARG A 84 -17.17 -7.61 7.44
N PRO A 85 -16.48 -8.75 7.62
CA PRO A 85 -15.03 -8.77 7.70
C PRO A 85 -14.39 -8.16 6.44
N GLN A 86 -13.21 -7.58 6.59
CA GLN A 86 -12.37 -7.09 5.49
C GLN A 86 -13.01 -6.01 4.61
N LEU A 87 -13.96 -5.23 5.16
CA LEU A 87 -14.41 -4.01 4.50
C LEU A 87 -13.40 -2.90 4.75
N ARG A 88 -13.01 -2.20 3.68
CA ARG A 88 -12.01 -1.12 3.70
C ARG A 88 -12.57 0.11 3.00
N GLU A 89 -12.49 1.24 3.66
CA GLU A 89 -12.87 2.53 3.11
C GLU A 89 -11.68 3.17 2.41
N LEU A 90 -11.85 3.53 1.16
CA LEU A 90 -10.80 4.16 0.36
C LEU A 90 -11.33 5.47 -0.21
N CYS A 91 -10.64 6.57 0.12
CA CYS A 91 -10.86 7.87 -0.48
C CYS A 91 -9.84 8.13 -1.59
N TYR A 92 -10.35 8.62 -2.71
CA TYR A 92 -9.57 9.09 -3.85
C TYR A 92 -9.92 10.55 -4.13
N GLU A 93 -9.25 11.18 -5.06
CA GLU A 93 -9.46 12.60 -5.34
C GLU A 93 -10.87 12.91 -5.88
N ALA A 94 -11.44 12.03 -6.73
CA ALA A 94 -12.72 12.23 -7.39
C ALA A 94 -13.80 11.21 -7.01
N PHE A 95 -13.51 10.22 -6.18
CA PHE A 95 -14.46 9.17 -5.79
C PHE A 95 -14.05 8.48 -4.48
N ALA A 96 -14.98 7.74 -3.91
CA ALA A 96 -14.75 6.89 -2.73
C ALA A 96 -15.17 5.45 -3.03
N VAL A 97 -14.47 4.48 -2.45
CA VAL A 97 -14.72 3.04 -2.63
C VAL A 97 -14.91 2.37 -1.29
N LEU A 98 -15.98 1.64 -1.11
CA LEU A 98 -16.05 0.61 -0.08
C LEU A 98 -15.56 -0.70 -0.69
N HIS A 99 -14.39 -1.13 -0.32
CA HIS A 99 -13.75 -2.33 -0.84
C HIS A 99 -14.03 -3.55 0.04
N SER A 100 -14.22 -4.70 -0.57
CA SER A 100 -14.30 -6.00 0.09
C SER A 100 -13.00 -6.78 -0.13
N GLY A 101 -12.24 -7.01 0.94
CA GLY A 101 -11.05 -7.86 0.89
C GLY A 101 -11.38 -9.33 0.61
N THR A 102 -12.61 -9.77 0.92
CA THR A 102 -13.06 -11.13 0.62
C THR A 102 -13.21 -11.38 -0.88
N THR A 103 -13.79 -10.42 -1.61
CA THR A 103 -14.00 -10.53 -3.07
C THR A 103 -12.93 -9.83 -3.88
N LYS A 104 -12.08 -9.02 -3.23
CA LYS A 104 -11.07 -8.14 -3.84
C LYS A 104 -11.65 -7.14 -4.84
N THR A 105 -12.92 -6.78 -4.67
CA THR A 105 -13.67 -5.87 -5.55
C THR A 105 -14.40 -4.81 -4.72
N PRO A 106 -14.82 -3.69 -5.33
CA PRO A 106 -15.68 -2.73 -4.65
C PRO A 106 -17.05 -3.34 -4.33
N VAL A 107 -17.55 -3.04 -3.12
CA VAL A 107 -18.95 -3.26 -2.75
C VAL A 107 -19.83 -2.19 -3.37
N TYR A 108 -19.34 -0.95 -3.29
CA TYR A 108 -19.88 0.20 -4.01
C TYR A 108 -18.80 1.26 -4.23
N VAL A 109 -19.06 2.14 -5.16
CA VAL A 109 -18.28 3.35 -5.39
C VAL A 109 -19.25 4.55 -5.33
N ALA A 110 -18.81 5.60 -4.64
CA ALA A 110 -19.52 6.87 -4.57
C ALA A 110 -18.73 7.95 -5.30
N GLN A 111 -19.40 8.71 -6.15
CA GLN A 111 -18.84 9.79 -6.93
C GLN A 111 -19.81 10.96 -6.93
N ARG A 112 -19.30 12.16 -6.90
CA ARG A 112 -20.09 13.38 -7.10
C ARG A 112 -19.85 13.91 -8.50
N LEU A 113 -20.91 13.97 -9.30
CA LEU A 113 -20.88 14.55 -10.64
C LEU A 113 -21.65 15.86 -10.67
N ASN A 114 -21.15 16.82 -11.41
CA ASN A 114 -21.85 18.04 -11.80
C ASN A 114 -21.31 18.46 -13.17
N ARG A 115 -22.02 19.39 -13.81
CA ARG A 115 -21.67 19.85 -15.16
C ARG A 115 -20.22 20.31 -15.28
N GLN A 116 -19.73 21.11 -14.35
CA GLN A 116 -18.37 21.66 -14.38
C GLN A 116 -17.32 20.55 -14.31
N LEU A 117 -17.47 19.60 -13.37
CA LEU A 117 -16.53 18.47 -13.24
C LEU A 117 -16.49 17.59 -14.49
N ILE A 118 -17.61 17.48 -15.21
CA ILE A 118 -17.69 16.71 -16.44
C ILE A 118 -17.09 17.47 -17.63
N GLU A 119 -17.30 18.79 -17.70
CA GLU A 119 -16.68 19.64 -18.73
C GLU A 119 -15.14 19.69 -18.57
N ASP A 120 -14.63 19.59 -17.34
CA ASP A 120 -13.20 19.52 -17.04
C ASP A 120 -12.61 18.09 -17.22
N ALA A 121 -13.44 17.07 -17.51
CA ALA A 121 -13.02 15.67 -17.63
C ALA A 121 -12.50 15.33 -19.04
N ASP A 122 -11.50 16.05 -19.51
CA ASP A 122 -10.83 15.87 -20.82
C ASP A 122 -9.44 15.22 -20.72
N GLU A 123 -9.13 14.67 -19.56
CA GLU A 123 -7.81 14.12 -19.25
C GLU A 123 -7.44 12.92 -20.14
N LYS A 124 -6.18 12.90 -20.54
CA LYS A 124 -5.66 11.77 -21.31
C LYS A 124 -5.76 10.49 -20.52
N ARG A 125 -6.48 9.51 -21.07
CA ARG A 125 -6.71 8.22 -20.43
C ARG A 125 -5.40 7.57 -19.99
N ALA A 126 -5.33 7.15 -18.71
CA ALA A 126 -4.23 6.37 -18.18
C ALA A 126 -4.17 4.98 -18.84
N LYS A 127 -2.97 4.37 -18.84
CA LYS A 127 -2.74 3.08 -19.51
C LYS A 127 -2.44 1.94 -18.53
N ARG A 128 -2.14 2.25 -17.26
CA ARG A 128 -1.62 1.29 -16.32
C ARG A 128 -2.57 1.07 -15.15
N PHE A 129 -3.07 -0.14 -15.02
CA PHE A 129 -3.78 -0.60 -13.83
C PHE A 129 -2.78 -0.97 -12.74
N PHE A 130 -3.15 -0.77 -11.49
CA PHE A 130 -2.29 -1.08 -10.34
C PHE A 130 -3.11 -1.58 -9.15
N ALA A 131 -2.48 -2.43 -8.32
CA ALA A 131 -3.00 -2.84 -7.04
C ALA A 131 -2.92 -1.69 -6.03
N ASP A 132 -3.97 -1.48 -5.24
CA ASP A 132 -3.96 -0.41 -4.24
C ASP A 132 -3.12 -0.81 -3.03
N ALA A 133 -2.00 -0.12 -2.82
CA ALA A 133 -1.04 -0.45 -1.77
C ALA A 133 -1.58 -0.17 -0.35
N ARG A 134 -2.68 0.57 -0.20
CA ARG A 134 -3.35 0.80 1.10
C ARG A 134 -4.10 -0.42 1.59
N LEU A 135 -4.38 -1.36 0.70
CA LEU A 135 -5.02 -2.63 1.04
C LEU A 135 -3.97 -3.70 1.36
N PRO A 136 -4.22 -4.55 2.36
CA PRO A 136 -3.39 -5.73 2.60
C PRO A 136 -3.24 -6.58 1.33
N SER A 137 -2.09 -7.19 1.11
CA SER A 137 -1.79 -7.97 -0.11
C SER A 137 -2.77 -9.12 -0.35
N LEU A 138 -3.30 -9.72 0.70
CA LEU A 138 -4.29 -10.80 0.60
C LEU A 138 -5.70 -10.31 0.29
N GLU A 139 -5.97 -9.02 0.51
CA GLU A 139 -7.29 -8.41 0.38
C GLU A 139 -7.45 -7.57 -0.90
N ARG A 140 -6.38 -7.34 -1.67
CA ARG A 140 -6.41 -6.54 -2.88
C ARG A 140 -6.33 -7.37 -4.14
N ALA A 141 -6.92 -6.88 -5.22
CA ALA A 141 -6.70 -7.46 -6.54
C ALA A 141 -5.33 -7.07 -7.09
N GLU A 142 -4.68 -8.01 -7.74
CA GLU A 142 -3.41 -7.82 -8.44
C GLU A 142 -3.66 -7.88 -9.97
N PRO A 143 -2.79 -7.28 -10.80
CA PRO A 143 -2.92 -7.34 -12.25
C PRO A 143 -2.99 -8.75 -12.81
N GLU A 144 -2.35 -9.70 -12.14
CA GLU A 144 -2.30 -11.12 -12.46
C GLU A 144 -3.66 -11.80 -12.31
N ASP A 145 -4.51 -11.34 -11.38
CA ASP A 145 -5.87 -11.88 -11.18
C ASP A 145 -6.76 -11.70 -12.44
N TYR A 146 -6.46 -10.68 -13.25
CA TYR A 146 -7.18 -10.41 -14.50
C TYR A 146 -6.51 -11.00 -15.75
N LYS A 147 -5.24 -11.42 -15.63
CA LYS A 147 -4.50 -11.95 -16.77
C LYS A 147 -5.06 -13.30 -17.18
N ASN A 148 -5.48 -13.43 -18.44
CA ASN A 148 -6.08 -14.66 -18.99
C ASN A 148 -7.36 -15.14 -18.24
N SER A 149 -8.00 -14.25 -17.46
CA SER A 149 -9.25 -14.56 -16.75
C SER A 149 -10.47 -14.66 -17.66
N GLY A 150 -10.38 -14.13 -18.88
CA GLY A 150 -11.54 -13.97 -19.78
C GLY A 150 -12.37 -12.73 -19.48
N TYR A 151 -12.05 -11.95 -18.46
CA TYR A 151 -12.77 -10.75 -18.07
C TYR A 151 -11.98 -9.47 -18.33
N SER A 152 -12.71 -8.41 -18.64
CA SER A 152 -12.21 -7.03 -18.65
C SER A 152 -12.19 -6.45 -17.23
N ARG A 153 -11.33 -5.45 -17.02
CA ARG A 153 -11.35 -4.59 -15.85
C ARG A 153 -12.38 -3.51 -16.04
N GLY A 154 -13.60 -3.75 -15.57
CA GLY A 154 -14.69 -2.78 -15.64
C GLY A 154 -14.56 -1.73 -14.54
N HIS A 155 -14.56 -0.46 -14.92
CA HIS A 155 -14.57 0.66 -13.98
C HIS A 155 -15.91 0.75 -13.26
N MET A 156 -15.86 1.06 -11.94
CA MET A 156 -17.04 1.46 -11.18
C MET A 156 -17.20 2.99 -11.17
N ALA A 157 -16.12 3.75 -10.88
CA ALA A 157 -16.03 5.18 -11.20
C ALA A 157 -15.36 5.31 -12.57
N PRO A 158 -16.07 5.78 -13.60
CA PRO A 158 -15.57 5.80 -14.98
C PRO A 158 -14.35 6.71 -15.17
N ALA A 159 -13.37 6.27 -15.94
CA ALA A 159 -12.23 7.11 -16.28
C ALA A 159 -12.61 8.40 -17.02
N GLY A 160 -13.71 8.36 -17.81
CA GLY A 160 -14.20 9.54 -18.51
C GLY A 160 -14.82 10.63 -17.63
N ASP A 161 -14.94 10.39 -16.32
CA ASP A 161 -15.47 11.35 -15.36
C ASP A 161 -14.38 12.04 -14.54
N MET A 162 -13.10 11.74 -14.84
CA MET A 162 -11.98 12.20 -14.02
C MET A 162 -11.48 13.58 -14.44
N PRO A 163 -11.62 14.60 -13.55
CA PRO A 163 -11.34 16.00 -13.91
C PRO A 163 -9.86 16.40 -13.81
N THR A 164 -8.99 15.51 -13.32
CA THR A 164 -7.57 15.80 -13.14
C THR A 164 -6.69 14.61 -13.53
N PRO A 165 -5.41 14.83 -13.87
CA PRO A 165 -4.47 13.73 -14.14
C PRO A 165 -4.33 12.77 -12.96
N THR A 166 -4.40 13.27 -11.72
CA THR A 166 -4.33 12.46 -10.50
C THR A 166 -5.56 11.57 -10.36
N ALA A 167 -6.76 12.15 -10.48
CA ALA A 167 -8.02 11.41 -10.45
C ALA A 167 -8.06 10.35 -11.56
N MET A 168 -7.62 10.72 -12.79
CA MET A 168 -7.48 9.79 -13.92
C MET A 168 -6.57 8.62 -13.57
N ALA A 169 -5.38 8.87 -13.03
CA ALA A 169 -4.46 7.81 -12.63
C ALA A 169 -5.08 6.92 -11.53
N GLN A 170 -5.71 7.52 -10.53
CA GLN A 170 -6.36 6.83 -9.42
C GLN A 170 -7.53 5.97 -9.87
N SER A 171 -8.29 6.38 -10.89
CA SER A 171 -9.41 5.59 -11.41
C SER A 171 -8.98 4.22 -11.95
N PHE A 172 -7.68 4.03 -12.27
CA PHE A 172 -7.09 2.76 -12.70
C PHE A 172 -6.61 1.86 -11.55
N SER A 173 -6.88 2.24 -10.29
CA SER A 173 -6.73 1.32 -9.16
C SER A 173 -7.62 0.09 -9.34
N LEU A 174 -7.08 -1.10 -9.10
CA LEU A 174 -7.86 -2.35 -9.16
C LEU A 174 -8.93 -2.40 -8.06
N ALA A 175 -8.84 -1.58 -7.01
CA ALA A 175 -9.92 -1.42 -6.04
C ALA A 175 -11.17 -0.74 -6.61
N ASN A 176 -11.07 -0.06 -7.77
CA ASN A 176 -12.19 0.52 -8.53
C ASN A 176 -12.70 -0.41 -9.65
N MET A 177 -12.20 -1.64 -9.74
CA MET A 177 -12.48 -2.56 -10.84
C MET A 177 -13.33 -3.73 -10.42
N VAL A 178 -14.23 -4.15 -11.35
CA VAL A 178 -14.91 -5.43 -11.26
C VAL A 178 -14.61 -6.29 -12.50
N PRO A 179 -14.56 -7.62 -12.36
CA PRO A 179 -14.49 -8.51 -13.53
C PRO A 179 -15.76 -8.36 -14.36
N GLN A 180 -15.62 -7.89 -15.58
CA GLN A 180 -16.74 -7.65 -16.48
C GLN A 180 -16.56 -8.39 -17.80
N ASN A 181 -17.65 -8.90 -18.38
CA ASN A 181 -17.63 -9.40 -19.75
C ASN A 181 -17.18 -8.27 -20.69
N ALA A 182 -16.27 -8.55 -21.62
CA ALA A 182 -15.66 -7.54 -22.48
C ALA A 182 -16.68 -6.83 -23.39
N GLN A 183 -17.67 -7.57 -23.93
CA GLN A 183 -18.71 -6.99 -24.78
C GLN A 183 -19.66 -6.12 -23.96
N HIS A 184 -20.00 -6.54 -22.74
CA HIS A 184 -20.82 -5.74 -21.83
C HIS A 184 -20.09 -4.45 -21.43
N ASN A 185 -18.82 -4.56 -21.00
CA ASN A 185 -18.01 -3.42 -20.60
C ASN A 185 -17.82 -2.38 -21.71
N GLY A 186 -17.47 -2.82 -22.92
CA GLY A 186 -17.32 -1.93 -24.10
C GLY A 186 -18.62 -1.52 -24.79
N GLY A 187 -19.74 -2.17 -24.47
CA GLY A 187 -21.05 -1.94 -25.08
C GLY A 187 -22.03 -1.23 -24.13
N ALA A 188 -22.92 -1.99 -23.53
CA ALA A 188 -24.04 -1.44 -22.73
C ALA A 188 -23.54 -0.62 -21.54
N TRP A 189 -22.50 -1.09 -20.84
CA TRP A 189 -21.92 -0.36 -19.69
C TRP A 189 -21.32 0.97 -20.13
N ASN A 190 -20.47 0.97 -21.16
CA ASN A 190 -19.90 2.20 -21.71
C ASN A 190 -20.96 3.20 -22.15
N LYS A 191 -22.09 2.72 -22.71
CA LYS A 191 -23.21 3.60 -23.05
C LYS A 191 -23.84 4.23 -21.82
N ILE A 192 -24.07 3.48 -20.74
CA ILE A 192 -24.60 4.00 -19.48
C ILE A 192 -23.66 5.08 -18.93
N GLU A 193 -22.36 4.83 -18.93
CA GLU A 193 -21.36 5.81 -18.51
C GLU A 193 -21.42 7.11 -19.32
N GLN A 194 -21.58 7.00 -20.65
CA GLN A 194 -21.73 8.16 -21.53
C GLN A 194 -23.03 8.91 -21.25
N ASP A 195 -24.14 8.19 -21.14
CA ASP A 195 -25.49 8.79 -20.93
C ASP A 195 -25.57 9.49 -19.55
N THR A 196 -24.78 9.04 -18.56
CA THR A 196 -24.72 9.68 -17.24
C THR A 196 -24.03 11.05 -17.28
N ARG A 197 -23.19 11.29 -18.30
CA ARG A 197 -22.47 12.56 -18.51
C ARG A 197 -23.22 13.59 -19.36
N CYS A 198 -24.33 13.23 -19.99
CA CYS A 198 -25.10 14.11 -20.90
C CYS A 198 -25.99 15.10 -20.17
#